data_7649069584a378bc331cb264c03eb491
#
_entry.id   7649069584a378bc331cb264c03eb491
#
_cell.length_a   1.000
_cell.length_b   1.000
_cell.length_c   1.000
_cell.angle_alpha   90.00
_cell.angle_beta   90.00
_cell.angle_gamma   90.00
#
_symmetry.space_group_name_H-M   'P 1'
#
loop_
_entity.id
_entity.type
_entity.pdbx_description
1 polymer ?
#
loop_
_entity_poly.entity_id
_entity_poly.type
_entity_poly.pdbx_seq_one_letter_code
_entity_poly.pdbx_strand_id
1 'polypeptide(L)'
;MNLLTHLVKIIADMAIFLEFSDEHSFNSDAAVEMLEHIAAELQLLTDDEKGSIIDSFAEIAKAYRGNESDFVKALPDTLGLR
;
A
#
# COMPACT_ATOMS: atom_id res chain seq x y z
N MET A 1 15.20 -3.33 9.64
CA MET A 1 14.01 -2.58 9.15
C MET A 1 13.65 -1.51 10.18
N ASN A 2 13.49 -0.26 9.77
CA ASN A 2 13.15 0.82 10.70
C ASN A 2 11.64 0.91 10.93
N LEU A 3 11.22 1.79 11.84
CA LEU A 3 9.81 1.95 12.19
C LEU A 3 8.95 2.27 10.97
N LEU A 4 9.41 3.19 10.12
CA LEU A 4 8.66 3.60 8.93
C LEU A 4 8.44 2.41 7.99
N THR A 5 9.48 1.61 7.78
CA THR A 5 9.39 0.43 6.90
C THR A 5 8.40 -0.59 7.46
N HIS A 6 8.37 -0.79 8.77
CA HIS A 6 7.38 -1.69 9.41
C HIS A 6 5.95 -1.18 9.19
N LEU A 7 5.74 0.12 9.35
CA LEU A 7 4.40 0.70 9.15
C LEU A 7 3.97 0.60 7.69
N VAL A 8 4.87 0.84 6.77
CA VAL A 8 4.60 0.71 5.33
C VAL A 8 4.30 -0.75 4.98
N LYS A 9 5.00 -1.70 5.60
CA LYS A 9 4.72 -3.11 5.39
C LYS A 9 3.31 -3.48 5.85
N ILE A 10 2.86 -2.93 6.97
CA ILE A 10 1.49 -3.14 7.44
C ILE A 10 0.49 -2.62 6.39
N ILE A 11 0.73 -1.43 5.85
CA ILE A 11 -0.12 -0.85 4.81
C ILE A 11 -0.15 -1.77 3.58
N ALA A 12 1.02 -2.24 3.15
CA ALA A 12 1.12 -3.14 1.99
C ALA A 12 0.36 -4.45 2.23
N ASP A 13 0.51 -5.04 3.41
CA ASP A 13 -0.17 -6.30 3.74
C ASP A 13 -1.69 -6.10 3.76
N MET A 14 -2.17 -4.99 4.29
CA MET A 14 -3.59 -4.67 4.28
C MET A 14 -4.09 -4.46 2.84
N ALA A 15 -3.32 -3.74 2.02
CA ALA A 15 -3.69 -3.50 0.63
C ALA A 15 -3.74 -4.80 -0.17
N ILE A 16 -2.79 -5.69 0.06
CA ILE A 16 -2.77 -7.02 -0.57
C ILE A 16 -4.02 -7.80 -0.16
N PHE A 17 -4.36 -7.80 1.11
CA PHE A 17 -5.55 -8.46 1.61
C PHE A 17 -6.80 -7.95 0.90
N LEU A 18 -6.91 -6.62 0.77
CA LEU A 18 -8.08 -6.00 0.14
C LEU A 18 -8.16 -6.31 -1.35
N GLU A 19 -7.01 -6.36 -2.05
CA GLU A 19 -6.96 -6.57 -3.50
C GLU A 19 -7.16 -8.04 -3.89
N PHE A 20 -6.54 -8.95 -3.15
CA PHE A 20 -6.49 -10.37 -3.53
C PHE A 20 -7.48 -11.25 -2.78
N SER A 21 -8.26 -10.71 -1.87
CA SER A 21 -9.25 -11.51 -1.14
C SER A 21 -10.41 -11.90 -2.05
N ASP A 22 -10.95 -13.09 -1.77
CA ASP A 22 -12.12 -13.63 -2.45
C ASP A 22 -13.33 -12.73 -2.18
N GLU A 23 -14.12 -12.47 -3.21
CA GLU A 23 -15.37 -11.70 -3.11
C GLU A 23 -16.36 -12.30 -2.10
N HIS A 24 -16.26 -13.60 -1.86
CA HIS A 24 -17.10 -14.27 -0.85
C HIS A 24 -16.69 -13.89 0.57
N SER A 25 -15.46 -13.39 0.75
CA SER A 25 -14.93 -13.07 2.07
C SER A 25 -15.36 -11.68 2.54
N PHE A 26 -15.46 -10.71 1.61
CA PHE A 26 -15.94 -9.37 1.93
C PHE A 26 -16.31 -8.62 0.65
N ASN A 27 -17.00 -7.50 0.84
CA ASN A 27 -17.54 -6.68 -0.23
C ASN A 27 -16.43 -5.92 -0.97
N SER A 28 -16.35 -6.06 -2.30
CA SER A 28 -15.32 -5.40 -3.10
C SER A 28 -15.46 -3.87 -3.10
N ASP A 29 -16.67 -3.35 -2.98
CA ASP A 29 -16.87 -1.89 -2.87
C ASP A 29 -16.28 -1.36 -1.57
N ALA A 30 -16.42 -2.10 -0.48
CA ALA A 30 -15.81 -1.76 0.80
C ALA A 30 -14.29 -1.79 0.72
N ALA A 31 -13.73 -2.74 -0.05
CA ALA A 31 -12.29 -2.83 -0.25
C ALA A 31 -11.75 -1.61 -0.98
N VAL A 32 -12.42 -1.19 -2.06
CA VAL A 32 -12.05 0.01 -2.82
C VAL A 32 -12.13 1.25 -1.93
N GLU A 33 -13.20 1.36 -1.15
CA GLU A 33 -13.41 2.47 -0.22
C GLU A 33 -12.28 2.56 0.81
N MET A 34 -11.85 1.41 1.34
CA MET A 34 -10.74 1.38 2.31
C MET A 34 -9.42 1.81 1.68
N LEU A 35 -9.12 1.37 0.46
CA LEU A 35 -7.91 1.80 -0.25
C LEU A 35 -7.94 3.30 -0.53
N GLU A 36 -9.09 3.85 -0.89
CA GLU A 36 -9.25 5.29 -1.09
C GLU A 36 -9.03 6.05 0.22
N HIS A 37 -9.49 5.48 1.34
CA HIS A 37 -9.31 6.06 2.65
C HIS A 37 -7.82 6.11 3.03
N ILE A 38 -7.11 5.03 2.79
CA ILE A 38 -5.66 4.97 3.01
C ILE A 38 -4.96 6.02 2.15
N ALA A 39 -5.33 6.12 0.87
CA ALA A 39 -4.76 7.10 -0.04
C ALA A 39 -5.01 8.52 0.45
N ALA A 40 -6.22 8.83 0.90
CA ALA A 40 -6.58 10.17 1.38
C ALA A 40 -5.72 10.57 2.58
N GLU A 41 -5.50 9.65 3.52
CA GLU A 41 -4.65 9.93 4.68
C GLU A 41 -3.20 10.19 4.26
N LEU A 42 -2.68 9.39 3.34
CA LEU A 42 -1.30 9.54 2.88
C LEU A 42 -1.09 10.84 2.09
N GLN A 43 -2.14 11.36 1.44
CA GLN A 43 -2.06 12.64 0.73
C GLN A 43 -1.83 13.82 1.67
N LEU A 44 -2.12 13.66 2.95
CA LEU A 44 -1.92 14.72 3.96
C LEU A 44 -0.45 14.88 4.38
N LEU A 45 0.40 13.95 3.98
CA LEU A 45 1.82 14.00 4.30
C LEU A 45 2.53 15.08 3.46
N THR A 46 3.66 15.56 3.98
CA THR A 46 4.51 16.49 3.21
C THR A 46 5.16 15.74 2.04
N ASP A 47 5.71 16.48 1.09
CA ASP A 47 6.40 15.89 -0.06
C ASP A 47 7.59 15.05 0.39
N ASP A 48 8.35 15.50 1.38
CA ASP A 48 9.47 14.74 1.93
C ASP A 48 9.00 13.44 2.56
N GLU A 49 7.90 13.50 3.31
CA GLU A 49 7.31 12.32 3.94
C GLU A 49 6.82 11.34 2.89
N LYS A 50 6.16 11.83 1.84
CA LYS A 50 5.71 10.99 0.72
C LYS A 50 6.89 10.30 0.05
N GLY A 51 7.99 11.02 -0.14
CA GLY A 51 9.22 10.45 -0.70
C GLY A 51 9.76 9.31 0.14
N SER A 52 9.75 9.48 1.47
CA SER A 52 10.18 8.42 2.39
C SER A 52 9.27 7.19 2.31
N ILE A 53 7.97 7.39 2.19
CA ILE A 53 6.99 6.31 2.03
C ILE A 53 7.24 5.57 0.70
N ILE A 54 7.45 6.30 -0.38
CA ILE A 54 7.75 5.71 -1.70
C ILE A 54 8.98 4.82 -1.62
N ASP A 55 10.05 5.32 -1.00
CA ASP A 55 11.30 4.56 -0.84
C ASP A 55 11.05 3.29 0.00
N SER A 56 10.23 3.40 1.03
CA SER A 56 9.90 2.26 1.89
C SER A 56 9.10 1.20 1.13
N PHE A 57 8.16 1.60 0.26
CA PHE A 57 7.44 0.64 -0.59
C PHE A 57 8.40 -0.09 -1.52
N ALA A 58 9.36 0.62 -2.13
CA ALA A 58 10.36 -0.01 -2.99
C ALA A 58 11.18 -1.04 -2.22
N GLU A 59 11.54 -0.72 -0.99
CA GLU A 59 12.31 -1.63 -0.13
C GLU A 59 11.52 -2.87 0.23
N ILE A 60 10.28 -2.72 0.70
CA ILE A 60 9.48 -3.87 1.14
C ILE A 60 9.01 -4.74 -0.03
N ALA A 61 8.91 -4.19 -1.24
CA ALA A 61 8.49 -4.96 -2.41
C ALA A 61 9.40 -6.17 -2.63
N LYS A 62 10.64 -6.09 -2.18
CA LYS A 62 11.62 -7.18 -2.26
C LYS A 62 11.22 -8.39 -1.39
N ALA A 63 10.35 -8.19 -0.40
CA ALA A 63 9.89 -9.25 0.50
C ALA A 63 8.71 -10.04 -0.08
N TYR A 64 8.16 -9.58 -1.19
CA TYR A 64 7.01 -10.22 -1.84
C TYR A 64 7.44 -10.85 -3.16
N ARG A 65 6.60 -11.70 -3.73
CA ARG A 65 6.89 -12.42 -4.97
C ARG A 65 5.72 -12.34 -5.94
N GLY A 66 6.05 -12.44 -7.24
CA GLY A 66 5.04 -12.55 -8.28
C GLY A 66 4.09 -11.35 -8.31
N ASN A 67 2.81 -11.63 -8.41
CA ASN A 67 1.79 -10.60 -8.52
C ASN A 67 1.74 -9.68 -7.31
N GLU A 68 2.02 -10.21 -6.13
CA GLU A 68 2.05 -9.40 -4.91
C GLU A 68 3.19 -8.39 -4.94
N SER A 69 4.37 -8.81 -5.39
CA SER A 69 5.50 -7.88 -5.53
C SER A 69 5.19 -6.77 -6.52
N ASP A 70 4.62 -7.13 -7.67
CA ASP A 70 4.25 -6.15 -8.70
C ASP A 70 3.20 -5.17 -8.16
N PHE A 71 2.24 -5.67 -7.41
CA PHE A 71 1.22 -4.85 -6.79
C PHE A 71 1.83 -3.86 -5.79
N VAL A 72 2.74 -4.33 -4.93
CA VAL A 72 3.40 -3.46 -3.94
C VAL A 72 4.26 -2.40 -4.62
N LYS A 73 4.95 -2.75 -5.71
CA LYS A 73 5.73 -1.78 -6.49
C LYS A 73 4.86 -0.67 -7.07
N ALA A 74 3.62 -0.99 -7.43
CA ALA A 74 2.69 -0.04 -8.02
C ALA A 74 1.93 0.79 -6.98
N LEU A 75 1.97 0.41 -5.70
CA LEU A 75 1.19 1.09 -4.66
C LEU A 75 1.45 2.60 -4.57
N PRO A 76 2.69 3.10 -4.67
CA PRO A 76 2.88 4.55 -4.65
C PRO A 76 2.06 5.28 -5.72
N ASP A 77 1.96 4.73 -6.92
CA ASP A 77 1.13 5.32 -7.98
C ASP A 77 -0.36 5.12 -7.69
N THR A 78 -0.73 3.93 -7.26
CA THR A 78 -2.13 3.58 -6.94
C THR A 78 -2.67 4.48 -5.83
N LEU A 79 -1.84 4.79 -4.83
CA LEU A 79 -2.23 5.63 -3.69
C LEU A 79 -2.02 7.12 -3.96
N GLY A 80 -1.59 7.48 -5.16
CA GLY A 80 -1.43 8.88 -5.55
C GLY A 80 -0.25 9.59 -4.89
N LEU A 81 0.80 8.85 -4.53
CA LEU A 81 1.98 9.43 -3.89
C LEU A 81 3.02 9.95 -4.88
N ARG A 82 2.89 9.63 -6.15
CA ARG A 82 3.72 10.19 -7.23
C ARG A 82 2.90 10.60 -8.43
#